data_71542fb0fc0046a7bf412c68ef9a6761
#
_entry.id   71542fb0fc0046a7bf412c68ef9a6761
#
_cell.length_a   1.000
_cell.length_b   1.000
_cell.length_c   1.000
_cell.angle_alpha   90.00
_cell.angle_beta   90.00
_cell.angle_gamma   90.00
#
_symmetry.space_group_name_H-M   'P 1'
#
loop_
_entity.id
_entity.type
_entity.pdbx_description
1 polymer ?
#
loop_
_entity_poly.entity_id
_entity_poly.type
_entity_poly.pdbx_seq_one_letter_code
_entity_poly.pdbx_strand_id
1 'polypeptide(L)'
;MKNEQLSETQSLELIASMIRDSRTRLARNSGMPFLVWGYTTVIVSLFEFFMVRYAADPQPWMWAWFAIPVMGWVGMKVFCHDDRGARNYIDRVISAIWTVFGISMFAAALMSVAYHTSILYIIVTFIGMGTAITGLVIRDRLTSAAGFLAMLAAQIFPLRTWIYIRFSEHAVPGGGPMKWNSENILIFAAIFFLLMVIPGHILNRKSNRTCSKS
;
A
#
# COMPACT_ATOMS: atom_id res chain seq x y z
N MET A 1 27.68 -32.24 -30.85
CA MET A 1 26.60 -31.47 -30.24
C MET A 1 26.10 -30.49 -31.30
N LYS A 2 24.91 -30.77 -31.88
CA LYS A 2 24.29 -29.90 -32.89
C LYS A 2 23.76 -28.67 -32.21
N ASN A 3 24.34 -27.51 -32.48
CA ASN A 3 23.74 -26.19 -32.15
C ASN A 3 22.55 -26.04 -33.12
N GLU A 4 21.35 -26.38 -32.67
CA GLU A 4 20.11 -25.96 -33.34
C GLU A 4 20.00 -24.46 -33.16
N GLN A 5 20.35 -23.73 -34.21
CA GLN A 5 20.03 -22.29 -34.29
C GLN A 5 18.51 -22.20 -34.40
N LEU A 6 17.90 -21.67 -33.31
CA LEU A 6 16.47 -21.33 -33.29
C LEU A 6 16.18 -20.39 -34.48
N SER A 7 15.14 -20.71 -35.23
CA SER A 7 14.70 -19.84 -36.33
C SER A 7 14.25 -18.48 -35.74
N GLU A 8 14.33 -17.42 -36.52
CA GLU A 8 13.94 -16.05 -36.06
C GLU A 8 12.50 -16.03 -35.51
N THR A 9 11.60 -16.78 -36.12
CA THR A 9 10.21 -16.96 -35.67
C THR A 9 10.12 -17.65 -34.32
N GLN A 10 10.89 -18.72 -34.11
CA GLN A 10 10.95 -19.41 -32.80
C GLN A 10 11.54 -18.55 -31.70
N SER A 11 12.54 -17.72 -32.04
CA SER A 11 13.11 -16.73 -31.09
C SER A 11 12.09 -15.68 -30.68
N LEU A 12 11.29 -15.17 -31.61
CA LEU A 12 10.21 -14.20 -31.33
C LEU A 12 9.07 -14.83 -30.51
N GLU A 13 8.67 -16.08 -30.80
CA GLU A 13 7.69 -16.81 -30.00
C GLU A 13 8.18 -17.06 -28.59
N LEU A 14 9.45 -17.43 -28.41
CA LEU A 14 10.05 -17.62 -27.11
C LEU A 14 10.05 -16.31 -26.28
N ILE A 15 10.43 -15.19 -26.91
CA ILE A 15 10.38 -13.86 -26.26
C ILE A 15 8.94 -13.49 -25.89
N ALA A 16 7.99 -13.70 -26.79
CA ALA A 16 6.59 -13.41 -26.55
C ALA A 16 6.01 -14.27 -25.40
N SER A 17 6.37 -15.57 -25.34
CA SER A 17 5.97 -16.45 -24.25
C SER A 17 6.59 -16.03 -22.92
N MET A 18 7.90 -15.69 -22.89
CA MET A 18 8.57 -15.20 -21.69
C MET A 18 7.94 -13.90 -21.14
N ILE A 19 7.56 -12.98 -22.03
CA ILE A 19 6.85 -11.75 -21.63
C ILE A 19 5.48 -12.07 -21.06
N ARG A 20 4.74 -13.00 -21.67
CA ARG A 20 3.42 -13.43 -21.21
C ARG A 20 3.50 -14.12 -19.84
N ASP A 21 4.42 -15.05 -19.67
CA ASP A 21 4.64 -15.78 -18.42
C ASP A 21 5.08 -14.86 -17.30
N SER A 22 5.95 -13.90 -17.61
CA SER A 22 6.37 -12.87 -16.67
C SER A 22 5.20 -12.01 -16.17
N ARG A 23 4.31 -11.62 -17.07
CA ARG A 23 3.10 -10.85 -16.70
C ARG A 23 2.12 -11.68 -15.86
N THR A 24 1.96 -12.95 -16.20
CA THR A 24 1.05 -13.87 -15.47
C THR A 24 1.57 -14.12 -14.05
N ARG A 25 2.87 -14.32 -13.88
CA ARG A 25 3.52 -14.48 -12.57
C ARG A 25 3.40 -13.22 -11.71
N LEU A 26 3.61 -12.04 -12.30
CA LEU A 26 3.46 -10.75 -11.61
C LEU A 26 2.02 -10.54 -11.13
N ALA A 27 1.04 -10.83 -11.98
CA ALA A 27 -0.36 -10.76 -11.57
C ALA A 27 -0.67 -11.76 -10.45
N ARG A 28 -0.04 -12.95 -10.45
CA ARG A 28 -0.24 -14.01 -9.47
C ARG A 28 0.25 -13.65 -8.07
N ASN A 29 1.41 -13.02 -7.95
CA ASN A 29 2.00 -12.69 -6.65
C ASN A 29 1.66 -11.27 -6.17
N SER A 30 1.06 -10.42 -7.00
CA SER A 30 0.82 -9.01 -6.65
C SER A 30 -0.31 -8.80 -5.64
N GLY A 31 -1.24 -9.75 -5.47
CA GLY A 31 -2.34 -9.63 -4.52
C GLY A 31 -1.92 -9.83 -3.05
N MET A 32 -0.98 -10.73 -2.78
CA MET A 32 -0.56 -11.06 -1.41
C MET A 32 0.09 -9.88 -0.67
N PRO A 33 1.03 -9.13 -1.27
CA PRO A 33 1.55 -7.92 -0.61
C PRO A 33 0.47 -6.93 -0.19
N PHE A 34 -0.53 -6.69 -1.06
CA PHE A 34 -1.65 -5.79 -0.72
C PHE A 34 -2.47 -6.31 0.46
N LEU A 35 -2.69 -7.62 0.55
CA LEU A 35 -3.41 -8.23 1.67
C LEU A 35 -2.61 -8.12 2.97
N VAL A 36 -1.32 -8.47 2.95
CA VAL A 36 -0.46 -8.42 4.13
C VAL A 36 -0.39 -7.00 4.68
N TRP A 37 -0.02 -6.03 3.85
CA TRP A 37 0.08 -4.63 4.28
C TRP A 37 -1.28 -4.03 4.63
N GLY A 38 -2.33 -4.35 3.86
CA GLY A 38 -3.68 -3.87 4.09
C GLY A 38 -4.23 -4.34 5.43
N TYR A 39 -4.19 -5.65 5.71
CA TYR A 39 -4.67 -6.20 6.98
C TYR A 39 -3.85 -5.73 8.17
N THR A 40 -2.53 -5.71 8.06
CA THR A 40 -1.65 -5.21 9.13
C THR A 40 -2.01 -3.77 9.49
N THR A 41 -2.16 -2.90 8.49
CA THR A 41 -2.53 -1.50 8.70
C THR A 41 -3.92 -1.37 9.32
N VAL A 42 -4.91 -2.12 8.84
CA VAL A 42 -6.27 -2.08 9.40
C VAL A 42 -6.28 -2.53 10.87
N ILE A 43 -5.62 -3.65 11.19
CA ILE A 43 -5.58 -4.19 12.56
C ILE A 43 -4.91 -3.19 13.51
N VAL A 44 -3.75 -2.66 13.16
CA VAL A 44 -3.05 -1.68 14.01
C VAL A 44 -3.87 -0.39 14.14
N SER A 45 -4.49 0.08 13.05
CA SER A 45 -5.34 1.28 13.11
C SER A 45 -6.57 1.09 14.00
N LEU A 46 -7.20 -0.08 13.95
CA LEU A 46 -8.32 -0.37 14.86
C LEU A 46 -7.85 -0.46 16.31
N PHE A 47 -6.70 -1.07 16.56
CA PHE A 47 -6.11 -1.09 17.89
C PHE A 47 -5.85 0.35 18.40
N GLU A 48 -5.21 1.19 17.61
CA GLU A 48 -4.96 2.59 17.93
C GLU A 48 -6.25 3.38 18.15
N PHE A 49 -7.29 3.14 17.33
CA PHE A 49 -8.60 3.75 17.53
C PHE A 49 -9.15 3.45 18.93
N PHE A 50 -9.10 2.19 19.38
CA PHE A 50 -9.56 1.80 20.70
C PHE A 50 -8.71 2.41 21.81
N MET A 51 -7.38 2.46 21.64
CA MET A 51 -6.48 3.07 22.63
C MET A 51 -6.71 4.58 22.75
N VAL A 52 -6.82 5.29 21.63
CA VAL A 52 -7.07 6.74 21.64
C VAL A 52 -8.46 7.07 22.20
N ARG A 53 -9.44 6.18 22.05
CA ARG A 53 -10.81 6.43 22.50
C ARG A 53 -11.05 6.09 23.96
N TYR A 54 -10.42 5.05 24.49
CA TYR A 54 -10.78 4.44 25.78
C TYR A 54 -9.63 4.41 26.80
N ALA A 55 -8.36 4.55 26.41
CA ALA A 55 -7.26 4.57 27.35
C ALA A 55 -7.23 5.91 28.13
N ALA A 56 -6.87 5.85 29.39
CA ALA A 56 -6.72 7.01 30.26
C ALA A 56 -5.57 7.92 29.76
N ASP A 57 -4.48 7.31 29.26
CA ASP A 57 -3.37 7.98 28.60
C ASP A 57 -3.10 7.29 27.25
N PRO A 58 -3.40 7.92 26.12
CA PRO A 58 -3.14 7.35 24.78
C PRO A 58 -1.68 7.51 24.34
N GLN A 59 -0.88 8.38 24.96
CA GLN A 59 0.48 8.70 24.52
C GLN A 59 1.40 7.45 24.35
N PRO A 60 1.49 6.52 25.31
CA PRO A 60 2.36 5.35 25.16
C PRO A 60 1.98 4.44 23.98
N TRP A 61 0.69 4.39 23.62
CA TRP A 61 0.19 3.52 22.57
C TRP A 61 0.51 4.00 21.16
N MET A 62 0.87 5.28 21.00
CA MET A 62 1.31 5.86 19.73
C MET A 62 2.50 5.12 19.09
N TRP A 63 3.28 4.39 19.88
CA TRP A 63 4.36 3.56 19.38
C TRP A 63 3.88 2.31 18.63
N ALA A 64 2.60 1.93 18.77
CA ALA A 64 2.04 0.80 18.05
C ALA A 64 2.02 1.01 16.52
N TRP A 65 2.07 2.25 16.03
CA TRP A 65 2.25 2.53 14.59
C TRP A 65 3.52 1.90 14.02
N PHE A 66 4.58 1.75 14.81
CA PHE A 66 5.80 1.06 14.39
C PHE A 66 5.62 -0.45 14.25
N ALA A 67 4.53 -1.02 14.74
CA ALA A 67 4.19 -2.41 14.49
C ALA A 67 3.83 -2.67 13.02
N ILE A 68 3.31 -1.67 12.28
CA ILE A 68 2.94 -1.83 10.87
C ILE A 68 4.11 -2.29 10.01
N PRO A 69 5.27 -1.59 9.95
CA PRO A 69 6.40 -2.04 9.14
C PRO A 69 6.97 -3.38 9.62
N VAL A 70 6.99 -3.64 10.93
CA VAL A 70 7.51 -4.90 11.48
C VAL A 70 6.59 -6.06 11.10
N MET A 71 5.29 -5.96 11.38
CA MET A 71 4.30 -6.99 11.05
C MET A 71 4.16 -7.18 9.55
N GLY A 72 4.17 -6.09 8.77
CA GLY A 72 4.14 -6.14 7.31
C GLY A 72 5.34 -6.91 6.76
N TRP A 73 6.54 -6.63 7.24
CA TRP A 73 7.75 -7.33 6.81
C TRP A 73 7.78 -8.81 7.21
N VAL A 74 7.37 -9.14 8.44
CA VAL A 74 7.22 -10.52 8.90
C VAL A 74 6.16 -11.24 8.07
N GLY A 75 5.00 -10.62 7.85
CA GLY A 75 3.93 -11.16 7.03
C GLY A 75 4.38 -11.42 5.58
N MET A 76 5.15 -10.50 4.99
CA MET A 76 5.74 -10.72 3.66
C MET A 76 6.66 -11.94 3.62
N LYS A 77 7.48 -12.16 4.65
CA LYS A 77 8.35 -13.37 4.73
C LYS A 77 7.56 -14.66 4.92
N VAL A 78 6.46 -14.61 5.67
CA VAL A 78 5.66 -15.81 5.98
C VAL A 78 4.72 -16.17 4.84
N PHE A 79 4.02 -15.19 4.26
CA PHE A 79 2.95 -15.43 3.30
C PHE A 79 3.38 -15.25 1.83
N CYS A 80 4.38 -14.43 1.56
CA CYS A 80 4.96 -14.29 0.23
C CYS A 80 6.17 -15.20 0.11
N HIS A 81 5.94 -16.52 0.00
CA HIS A 81 7.01 -17.48 -0.23
C HIS A 81 7.61 -17.18 -1.61
N ASP A 82 8.91 -16.95 -1.62
CA ASP A 82 9.68 -16.71 -2.84
C ASP A 82 9.66 -18.02 -3.66
N ASP A 83 8.77 -18.14 -4.64
CA ASP A 83 8.93 -19.11 -5.69
C ASP A 83 10.28 -18.82 -6.32
N ARG A 84 11.26 -19.71 -6.11
CA ARG A 84 12.69 -19.57 -6.47
C ARG A 84 12.91 -19.45 -7.99
N GLY A 85 12.18 -18.55 -8.64
CA GLY A 85 12.34 -18.16 -10.03
C GLY A 85 13.22 -16.93 -10.14
N ALA A 86 13.95 -16.78 -11.24
CA ALA A 86 14.77 -15.60 -11.52
C ALA A 86 13.92 -14.31 -11.36
N ARG A 87 14.36 -13.38 -10.51
CA ARG A 87 13.74 -12.06 -10.32
C ARG A 87 13.65 -11.37 -11.67
N ASN A 88 12.43 -11.09 -12.09
CA ASN A 88 12.17 -10.41 -13.34
C ASN A 88 12.53 -8.93 -13.24
N TYR A 89 12.84 -8.28 -14.37
CA TYR A 89 13.10 -6.85 -14.42
C TYR A 89 11.98 -6.02 -13.78
N ILE A 90 10.72 -6.42 -13.99
CA ILE A 90 9.54 -5.73 -13.45
C ILE A 90 9.47 -5.84 -11.92
N ASP A 91 9.79 -7.00 -11.33
CA ASP A 91 9.87 -7.16 -9.86
C ASP A 91 10.91 -6.23 -9.25
N ARG A 92 12.04 -6.06 -9.94
CA ARG A 92 13.09 -5.12 -9.52
C ARG A 92 12.62 -3.68 -9.56
N VAL A 93 11.91 -3.29 -10.62
CA VAL A 93 11.36 -1.93 -10.76
C VAL A 93 10.31 -1.66 -9.65
N ILE A 94 9.37 -2.58 -9.43
CA ILE A 94 8.37 -2.45 -8.37
C ILE A 94 9.04 -2.35 -7.01
N SER A 95 10.03 -3.22 -6.73
CA SER A 95 10.78 -3.17 -5.47
C SER A 95 11.51 -1.84 -5.28
N ALA A 96 12.11 -1.28 -6.33
CA ALA A 96 12.76 0.03 -6.27
C ALA A 96 11.75 1.15 -5.97
N ILE A 97 10.58 1.15 -6.61
CA ILE A 97 9.50 2.11 -6.35
C ILE A 97 9.09 2.08 -4.88
N TRP A 98 8.80 0.89 -4.34
CA TRP A 98 8.40 0.75 -2.94
C TRP A 98 9.50 1.10 -1.95
N THR A 99 10.78 0.87 -2.32
CA THR A 99 11.92 1.31 -1.50
C THR A 99 11.99 2.83 -1.43
N VAL A 100 11.87 3.53 -2.56
CA VAL A 100 11.88 5.00 -2.60
C VAL A 100 10.68 5.56 -1.80
N PHE A 101 9.49 5.01 -1.97
CA PHE A 101 8.33 5.44 -1.19
C PHE A 101 8.50 5.16 0.30
N GLY A 102 9.08 4.02 0.69
CA GLY A 102 9.34 3.70 2.09
C GLY A 102 10.28 4.71 2.75
N ILE A 103 11.37 5.06 2.08
CA ILE A 103 12.31 6.09 2.55
C ILE A 103 11.62 7.46 2.63
N SER A 104 10.84 7.82 1.60
CA SER A 104 10.12 9.10 1.57
C SER A 104 9.05 9.18 2.67
N MET A 105 8.32 8.10 2.92
CA MET A 105 7.34 8.03 4.02
C MET A 105 8.02 8.17 5.39
N PHE A 106 9.18 7.54 5.57
CA PHE A 106 9.94 7.66 6.81
C PHE A 106 10.42 9.10 7.03
N ALA A 107 10.99 9.74 6.01
CA ALA A 107 11.39 11.15 6.07
C ALA A 107 10.19 12.08 6.35
N ALA A 108 9.05 11.83 5.68
CA ALA A 108 7.82 12.57 5.90
C ALA A 108 7.26 12.37 7.32
N ALA A 109 7.40 11.17 7.90
CA ALA A 109 7.02 10.90 9.28
C ALA A 109 7.83 11.72 10.27
N LEU A 110 9.15 11.84 10.07
CA LEU A 110 10.01 12.70 10.89
C LEU A 110 9.58 14.18 10.79
N MET A 111 9.28 14.66 9.57
CA MET A 111 8.80 16.02 9.37
C MET A 111 7.42 16.24 9.98
N SER A 112 6.53 15.25 9.93
CA SER A 112 5.21 15.30 10.56
C SER A 112 5.32 15.50 12.08
N VAL A 113 6.26 14.81 12.73
CA VAL A 113 6.54 14.99 14.17
C VAL A 113 7.08 16.39 14.44
N ALA A 114 8.03 16.86 13.63
CA ALA A 114 8.67 18.16 13.82
C ALA A 114 7.72 19.35 13.62
N TYR A 115 6.82 19.26 12.64
CA TYR A 115 5.91 20.35 12.27
C TYR A 115 4.46 20.13 12.71
N HIS A 116 4.19 19.09 13.50
CA HIS A 116 2.83 18.73 13.98
C HIS A 116 1.79 18.63 12.85
N THR A 117 2.19 18.11 11.68
CA THR A 117 1.30 17.92 10.53
C THR A 117 0.64 16.55 10.54
N SER A 118 -0.48 16.38 9.82
CA SER A 118 -1.18 15.11 9.76
C SER A 118 -0.41 14.08 8.93
N ILE A 119 0.19 13.09 9.60
CA ILE A 119 0.91 12.00 8.95
C ILE A 119 -0.02 11.10 8.12
N LEU A 120 -1.29 10.93 8.53
CA LEU A 120 -2.24 10.04 7.86
C LEU A 120 -2.48 10.43 6.40
N TYR A 121 -2.61 11.74 6.13
CA TYR A 121 -2.71 12.27 4.78
C TYR A 121 -1.50 11.89 3.92
N ILE A 122 -0.30 12.07 4.46
CA ILE A 122 0.95 11.82 3.76
C ILE A 122 1.07 10.32 3.43
N ILE A 123 0.83 9.45 4.41
CA ILE A 123 0.90 7.99 4.23
C ILE A 123 -0.09 7.52 3.16
N VAL A 124 -1.35 7.93 3.24
CA VAL A 124 -2.37 7.50 2.26
C VAL A 124 -2.01 7.99 0.86
N THR A 125 -1.48 9.21 0.73
CA THR A 125 -1.06 9.76 -0.56
C THR A 125 0.09 8.94 -1.17
N PHE A 126 1.15 8.66 -0.41
CA PHE A 126 2.29 7.87 -0.90
C PHE A 126 1.91 6.42 -1.23
N ILE A 127 1.11 5.78 -0.39
CA ILE A 127 0.60 4.42 -0.65
C ILE A 127 -0.29 4.41 -1.89
N GLY A 128 -1.15 5.43 -2.05
CA GLY A 128 -1.97 5.60 -3.25
C GLY A 128 -1.13 5.73 -4.51
N MET A 129 -0.07 6.55 -4.48
CA MET A 129 0.88 6.69 -5.59
C MET A 129 1.57 5.37 -5.90
N GLY A 130 2.12 4.68 -4.90
CA GLY A 130 2.78 3.39 -5.08
C GLY A 130 1.85 2.32 -5.66
N THR A 131 0.61 2.29 -5.18
CA THR A 131 -0.43 1.37 -5.68
C THR A 131 -0.83 1.70 -7.12
N ALA A 132 -1.03 2.99 -7.46
CA ALA A 132 -1.37 3.41 -8.82
C ALA A 132 -0.25 3.05 -9.80
N ILE A 133 1.01 3.37 -9.47
CA ILE A 133 2.17 3.05 -10.31
C ILE A 133 2.31 1.52 -10.48
N THR A 134 2.19 0.76 -9.38
CA THR A 134 2.22 -0.70 -9.44
C THR A 134 1.14 -1.23 -10.38
N GLY A 135 -0.10 -0.76 -10.25
CA GLY A 135 -1.21 -1.14 -11.13
C GLY A 135 -0.97 -0.80 -12.59
N LEU A 136 -0.39 0.36 -12.89
CA LEU A 136 -0.01 0.74 -14.26
C LEU A 136 1.09 -0.16 -14.83
N VAL A 137 2.10 -0.51 -14.02
CA VAL A 137 3.20 -1.40 -14.42
C VAL A 137 2.71 -2.81 -14.73
N ILE A 138 1.85 -3.37 -13.87
CA ILE A 138 1.25 -4.70 -14.09
C ILE A 138 0.06 -4.69 -15.06
N ARG A 139 -0.37 -3.50 -15.52
CA ARG A 139 -1.54 -3.28 -16.39
C ARG A 139 -2.85 -3.80 -15.79
N ASP A 140 -3.01 -3.74 -14.47
CA ASP A 140 -4.29 -4.05 -13.82
C ASP A 140 -5.06 -2.76 -13.51
N ARG A 141 -6.19 -2.58 -14.22
CA ARG A 141 -7.01 -1.37 -14.12
C ARG A 141 -7.60 -1.17 -12.73
N LEU A 142 -7.93 -2.27 -12.03
CA LEU A 142 -8.52 -2.19 -10.70
C LEU A 142 -7.51 -1.63 -9.69
N THR A 143 -6.29 -2.16 -9.70
CA THR A 143 -5.22 -1.71 -8.81
C THR A 143 -4.84 -0.26 -9.10
N SER A 144 -4.73 0.12 -10.39
CA SER A 144 -4.47 1.51 -10.76
C SER A 144 -5.57 2.45 -10.26
N ALA A 145 -6.84 2.10 -10.49
CA ALA A 145 -7.97 2.90 -10.04
C ALA A 145 -8.02 3.03 -8.51
N ALA A 146 -7.79 1.93 -7.78
CA ALA A 146 -7.72 1.95 -6.33
C ALA A 146 -6.62 2.90 -5.81
N GLY A 147 -5.45 2.92 -6.45
CA GLY A 147 -4.37 3.84 -6.11
C GLY A 147 -4.75 5.32 -6.33
N PHE A 148 -5.36 5.65 -7.47
CA PHE A 148 -5.84 7.01 -7.73
C PHE A 148 -6.96 7.42 -6.77
N LEU A 149 -7.90 6.52 -6.48
CA LEU A 149 -8.95 6.76 -5.49
C LEU A 149 -8.38 6.95 -4.08
N ALA A 150 -7.30 6.24 -3.71
CA ALA A 150 -6.62 6.44 -2.44
C ALA A 150 -6.03 7.85 -2.33
N MET A 151 -5.38 8.35 -3.39
CA MET A 151 -4.84 9.71 -3.40
C MET A 151 -5.95 10.77 -3.27
N LEU A 152 -7.10 10.56 -3.91
CA LEU A 152 -8.27 11.44 -3.75
C LEU A 152 -8.85 11.34 -2.33
N ALA A 153 -9.00 10.14 -1.81
CA ALA A 153 -9.50 9.91 -0.45
C ALA A 153 -8.58 10.52 0.63
N ALA A 154 -7.27 10.58 0.38
CA ALA A 154 -6.33 11.25 1.27
C ALA A 154 -6.69 12.72 1.55
N GLN A 155 -7.34 13.40 0.57
CA GLN A 155 -7.75 14.79 0.71
C GLN A 155 -8.84 15.01 1.78
N ILE A 156 -9.48 13.94 2.26
CA ILE A 156 -10.46 14.01 3.36
C ILE A 156 -9.79 14.56 4.63
N PHE A 157 -8.54 14.20 4.91
CA PHE A 157 -7.85 14.64 6.14
C PHE A 157 -7.60 16.15 6.17
N PRO A 158 -6.93 16.78 5.18
CA PRO A 158 -6.75 18.22 5.17
C PRO A 158 -8.07 18.98 5.02
N LEU A 159 -9.05 18.44 4.27
CA LEU A 159 -10.37 19.05 4.11
C LEU A 159 -11.11 19.13 5.45
N ARG A 160 -11.14 18.04 6.23
CA ARG A 160 -11.74 18.03 7.58
C ARG A 160 -11.06 19.03 8.50
N THR A 161 -9.73 19.11 8.47
CA THR A 161 -8.97 20.08 9.25
C THR A 161 -9.33 21.51 8.84
N TRP A 162 -9.40 21.78 7.53
CA TRP A 162 -9.77 23.09 7.01
C TRP A 162 -11.20 23.50 7.41
N ILE A 163 -12.18 22.59 7.28
CA ILE A 163 -13.57 22.80 7.71
C ILE A 163 -13.61 23.12 9.21
N TYR A 164 -12.90 22.32 10.02
CA TYR A 164 -12.85 22.55 11.46
C TYR A 164 -12.31 23.96 11.80
N ILE A 165 -11.19 24.36 11.21
CA ILE A 165 -10.58 25.67 11.43
C ILE A 165 -11.53 26.79 10.94
N ARG A 166 -12.23 26.59 9.82
CA ARG A 166 -13.06 27.66 9.21
C ARG A 166 -14.37 27.89 9.94
N PHE A 167 -14.97 26.83 10.50
CA PHE A 167 -16.34 26.88 11.05
C PHE A 167 -16.40 26.69 12.58
N SER A 168 -15.30 26.38 13.25
CA SER A 168 -15.26 26.29 14.71
C SER A 168 -14.89 27.64 15.31
N GLU A 169 -15.80 28.22 16.13
CA GLU A 169 -15.55 29.48 16.84
C GLU A 169 -14.39 29.38 17.85
N HIS A 170 -14.00 28.17 18.24
CA HIS A 170 -12.93 27.88 19.20
C HIS A 170 -11.64 27.38 18.54
N ALA A 171 -11.54 27.41 17.23
CA ALA A 171 -10.34 27.01 16.51
C ALA A 171 -9.27 28.10 16.64
N VAL A 172 -8.23 27.83 17.41
CA VAL A 172 -7.06 28.71 17.49
C VAL A 172 -6.22 28.48 16.24
N PRO A 173 -6.02 29.49 15.36
CA PRO A 173 -5.15 29.34 14.20
C PRO A 173 -3.72 29.03 14.67
N GLY A 174 -3.18 27.90 14.27
CA GLY A 174 -1.79 27.50 14.52
C GLY A 174 -1.48 26.89 15.87
N GLY A 175 -2.45 26.66 16.74
CA GLY A 175 -2.14 26.30 18.11
C GLY A 175 -3.12 25.36 18.78
N GLY A 176 -3.15 24.13 18.38
CA GLY A 176 -3.63 23.06 19.26
C GLY A 176 -2.71 21.88 19.12
N PRO A 177 -2.38 21.12 20.19
CA PRO A 177 -1.72 19.86 20.03
C PRO A 177 -2.59 19.08 19.04
N MET A 178 -1.95 18.43 18.06
CA MET A 178 -2.59 17.53 17.09
C MET A 178 -3.39 16.52 17.90
N LYS A 179 -4.65 16.86 18.17
CA LYS A 179 -5.52 15.96 18.91
C LYS A 179 -5.74 14.79 17.97
N TRP A 180 -5.13 13.66 18.30
CA TRP A 180 -5.37 12.41 17.58
C TRP A 180 -6.87 12.17 17.59
N ASN A 181 -7.50 12.53 16.48
CA ASN A 181 -8.92 12.35 16.36
C ASN A 181 -9.16 10.88 16.01
N SER A 182 -9.72 10.14 16.93
CA SER A 182 -10.06 8.72 16.75
C SER A 182 -10.84 8.48 15.45
N GLU A 183 -11.68 9.43 15.01
CA GLU A 183 -12.39 9.35 13.74
C GLU A 183 -11.46 9.34 12.53
N ASN A 184 -10.39 10.12 12.55
CA ASN A 184 -9.41 10.13 11.46
C ASN A 184 -8.68 8.78 11.35
N ILE A 185 -8.41 8.12 12.48
CA ILE A 185 -7.82 6.77 12.50
C ILE A 185 -8.80 5.76 11.89
N LEU A 186 -10.08 5.88 12.19
CA LEU A 186 -11.11 5.00 11.62
C LEU A 186 -11.28 5.22 10.10
N ILE A 187 -11.28 6.48 9.66
CA ILE A 187 -11.30 6.81 8.22
C ILE A 187 -10.07 6.22 7.52
N PHE A 188 -8.90 6.34 8.13
CA PHE A 188 -7.66 5.76 7.61
C PHE A 188 -7.77 4.23 7.46
N ALA A 189 -8.25 3.52 8.50
CA ALA A 189 -8.50 2.08 8.44
C ALA A 189 -9.48 1.71 7.32
N ALA A 190 -10.58 2.47 7.17
CA ALA A 190 -11.57 2.25 6.11
C ALA A 190 -10.98 2.44 4.70
N ILE A 191 -10.16 3.47 4.48
CA ILE A 191 -9.47 3.71 3.21
C ILE A 191 -8.57 2.51 2.87
N PHE A 192 -7.76 2.03 3.83
CA PHE A 192 -6.89 0.87 3.59
C PHE A 192 -7.68 -0.40 3.32
N PHE A 193 -8.76 -0.63 4.05
CA PHE A 193 -9.62 -1.78 3.82
C PHE A 193 -10.22 -1.77 2.40
N LEU A 194 -10.82 -0.65 1.99
CA LEU A 194 -11.51 -0.53 0.71
C LEU A 194 -10.53 -0.54 -0.47
N LEU A 195 -9.38 0.11 -0.34
CA LEU A 195 -8.48 0.39 -1.46
C LEU A 195 -7.22 -0.48 -1.50
N MET A 196 -6.97 -1.31 -0.48
CA MET A 196 -5.90 -2.31 -0.50
C MET A 196 -6.43 -3.72 -0.28
N VAL A 197 -7.24 -3.95 0.75
CA VAL A 197 -7.69 -5.32 1.08
C VAL A 197 -8.63 -5.85 -0.01
N ILE A 198 -9.63 -5.08 -0.41
CA ILE A 198 -10.58 -5.53 -1.45
C ILE A 198 -9.89 -5.78 -2.79
N PRO A 199 -9.10 -4.85 -3.37
CA PRO A 199 -8.35 -5.11 -4.60
C PRO A 199 -7.37 -6.29 -4.46
N GLY A 200 -6.71 -6.42 -3.31
CA GLY A 200 -5.83 -7.55 -3.02
C GLY A 200 -6.53 -8.90 -3.12
N HIS A 201 -7.74 -9.03 -2.56
CA HIS A 201 -8.56 -10.24 -2.68
C HIS A 201 -9.00 -10.52 -4.12
N ILE A 202 -9.42 -9.48 -4.84
CA ILE A 202 -9.86 -9.62 -6.23
C ILE A 202 -8.67 -10.09 -7.10
N LEU A 203 -7.51 -9.50 -6.88
CA LEU A 203 -6.29 -9.85 -7.61
C LEU A 203 -5.88 -11.30 -7.33
N ASN A 204 -5.93 -11.73 -6.08
CA ASN A 204 -5.63 -13.10 -5.68
C ASN A 204 -6.63 -14.12 -6.28
N ARG A 205 -7.93 -13.78 -6.32
CA ARG A 205 -8.94 -14.62 -6.97
C ARG A 205 -8.73 -14.77 -8.50
N LYS A 206 -8.37 -13.66 -9.18
CA LYS A 206 -8.06 -13.70 -10.62
C LYS A 206 -6.89 -14.65 -10.90
N SER A 207 -5.85 -14.58 -10.07
CA SER A 207 -4.68 -15.44 -10.14
C SER A 207 -5.03 -16.94 -10.06
N ASN A 208 -5.79 -17.31 -9.04
CA ASN A 208 -6.16 -18.72 -8.82
C ASN A 208 -7.01 -19.30 -9.96
N ARG A 209 -7.86 -18.47 -10.60
CA ARG A 209 -8.67 -18.91 -11.76
C ARG A 209 -7.84 -19.12 -13.02
N THR A 210 -6.73 -18.43 -13.19
CA THR A 210 -5.84 -18.61 -14.35
C THR A 210 -5.04 -19.90 -14.23
N CYS A 211 -4.64 -20.31 -13.01
CA CYS A 211 -3.94 -21.57 -12.77
C CYS A 211 -4.84 -22.83 -12.88
N SER A 212 -6.16 -22.69 -12.67
CA SER A 212 -7.10 -23.83 -12.79
C SER A 212 -7.50 -24.14 -14.24
N LYS A 213 -7.10 -23.32 -15.20
CA LYS A 213 -7.46 -23.50 -16.63
C LYS A 213 -6.25 -23.89 -17.50
N SER A 214 -5.07 -24.03 -16.95
CA SER A 214 -3.85 -24.55 -17.57
C SER A 214 -3.58 -25.97 -17.09
#